data_a28eae05a46761c2437136b6c589ac0a
#
_entry.id   a28eae05a46761c2437136b6c589ac0a
#
_cell.length_a   1.000
_cell.length_b   1.000
_cell.length_c   1.000
_cell.angle_alpha   90.00
_cell.angle_beta   90.00
_cell.angle_gamma   90.00
#
_symmetry.space_group_name_H-M   'P 1'
#
loop_
_entity.id
_entity.type
_entity.pdbx_description
1 polymer ?
#
loop_
_entity_poly.entity_id
_entity_poly.type
_entity_poly.pdbx_seq_one_letter_code
_entity_poly.pdbx_strand_id
1 'polypeptide(L)'
;SVFLKAFPNLIEGFQQGSKKFGQTKIVYLDTLDEHAKNSHGGLLCKERLRWLEANLSSDNTQAIILAHHHMLTSGFNALDEINLLNGRYVAEAIAASRCCQMVISGHVHRTLVSTFRGVTHAMIKSPCHQMPMVLGSGDLYPSVSEPGGYGVLLLDGEIPILHHVDVGSPIGGFK
;
A
#
# COMPACT_ATOMS: atom_id res chain seq x y z
N SER A 1 2.77 2.37 -22.36
CA SER A 1 2.01 1.17 -21.93
C SER A 1 0.51 1.40 -22.06
N VAL A 2 -0.29 0.32 -22.05
CA VAL A 2 -1.77 0.42 -22.08
C VAL A 2 -2.28 1.11 -20.81
N PHE A 3 -1.62 0.89 -19.69
CA PHE A 3 -1.94 1.50 -18.40
C PHE A 3 -1.79 3.03 -18.44
N LEU A 4 -0.71 3.56 -19.01
CA LEU A 4 -0.48 5.01 -19.16
C LEU A 4 -1.56 5.70 -20.01
N LYS A 5 -2.14 4.98 -20.99
CA LYS A 5 -3.25 5.51 -21.79
C LYS A 5 -4.55 5.59 -21.00
N ALA A 6 -4.77 4.66 -20.06
CA ALA A 6 -5.96 4.64 -19.21
C ALA A 6 -5.88 5.65 -18.03
N PHE A 7 -4.67 5.97 -17.58
CA PHE A 7 -4.40 6.88 -16.45
C PHE A 7 -3.40 7.98 -16.83
N PRO A 8 -3.79 8.97 -17.63
CA PRO A 8 -2.86 9.92 -18.27
C PRO A 8 -2.31 11.03 -17.37
N ASN A 9 -2.80 11.19 -16.14
CA ASN A 9 -2.52 12.39 -15.32
C ASN A 9 -1.56 12.15 -14.16
N LEU A 10 -0.58 11.31 -14.39
CA LEU A 10 0.41 11.01 -13.38
C LEU A 10 1.70 11.76 -13.70
N ILE A 11 2.54 11.93 -12.72
CA ILE A 11 3.81 12.63 -12.84
C ILE A 11 4.59 12.06 -14.02
N GLU A 12 5.21 12.93 -14.78
CA GLU A 12 5.98 12.54 -15.98
C GLU A 12 6.92 11.36 -15.67
N GLY A 13 6.66 10.22 -16.31
CA GLY A 13 7.43 8.99 -16.18
C GLY A 13 7.00 8.01 -15.07
N PHE A 14 6.20 8.42 -14.05
CA PHE A 14 5.81 7.56 -12.94
C PHE A 14 4.30 7.54 -12.69
N GLN A 15 3.80 6.37 -12.24
CA GLN A 15 2.38 6.16 -11.92
C GLN A 15 2.06 6.51 -10.46
N GLN A 16 2.49 7.68 -10.01
CA GLN A 16 2.24 8.16 -8.65
C GLN A 16 1.58 9.55 -8.66
N GLY A 17 0.88 9.85 -7.59
CA GLY A 17 0.17 11.12 -7.48
C GLY A 17 -0.52 11.29 -6.15
N SER A 18 -1.27 12.38 -6.01
CA SER A 18 -2.06 12.63 -4.83
C SER A 18 -3.41 13.28 -5.17
N LYS A 19 -4.41 13.00 -4.34
CA LYS A 19 -5.73 13.62 -4.45
C LYS A 19 -6.26 13.96 -3.07
N LYS A 20 -6.81 15.15 -2.91
CA LYS A 20 -7.41 15.62 -1.65
C LYS A 20 -8.89 15.27 -1.59
N PHE A 21 -9.31 14.73 -0.44
CA PHE A 21 -10.68 14.45 -0.08
C PHE A 21 -10.95 15.09 1.29
N GLY A 22 -11.70 16.19 1.32
CA GLY A 22 -11.90 16.95 2.55
C GLY A 22 -10.57 17.41 3.16
N GLN A 23 -10.28 16.97 4.38
CA GLN A 23 -9.06 17.27 5.12
C GLN A 23 -7.97 16.19 4.96
N THR A 24 -8.25 15.15 4.18
CA THR A 24 -7.32 14.02 3.99
C THR A 24 -6.78 14.00 2.57
N LYS A 25 -5.48 13.83 2.43
CA LYS A 25 -4.79 13.61 1.15
C LYS A 25 -4.53 12.11 0.97
N ILE A 26 -5.01 11.55 -0.11
CA ILE A 26 -4.61 10.21 -0.56
C ILE A 26 -3.42 10.35 -1.48
N VAL A 27 -2.31 9.72 -1.11
CA VAL A 27 -1.06 9.68 -1.89
C VAL A 27 -0.89 8.26 -2.40
N TYR A 28 -0.81 8.05 -3.70
CA TYR A 28 -0.56 6.74 -4.29
C TYR A 28 0.83 6.71 -4.92
N LEU A 29 1.57 5.63 -4.66
CA LEU A 29 2.96 5.48 -5.02
C LEU A 29 3.13 4.46 -6.14
N ASP A 30 3.91 4.82 -7.12
CA ASP A 30 4.50 3.86 -8.05
C ASP A 30 5.71 3.21 -7.40
N THR A 31 5.55 1.97 -7.00
CA THR A 31 6.60 1.20 -6.30
C THR A 31 7.24 0.15 -7.20
N LEU A 32 6.88 0.09 -8.49
CA LEU A 32 7.46 -0.89 -9.41
C LEU A 32 8.95 -0.59 -9.63
N ASP A 33 9.77 -1.62 -9.53
CA ASP A 33 11.17 -1.59 -9.99
C ASP A 33 11.27 -2.34 -11.33
N GLU A 34 11.31 -1.58 -12.42
CA GLU A 34 11.45 -2.14 -13.78
C GLU A 34 12.82 -2.85 -13.98
N HIS A 35 13.79 -2.62 -13.10
CA HIS A 35 15.13 -3.20 -13.14
C HIS A 35 15.35 -4.28 -12.07
N ALA A 36 14.31 -4.63 -11.32
CA ALA A 36 14.41 -5.68 -10.33
C ALA A 36 14.83 -7.01 -10.96
N LYS A 37 15.81 -7.67 -10.34
CA LYS A 37 16.21 -9.02 -10.77
C LYS A 37 15.03 -10.00 -10.68
N ASN A 38 14.16 -9.81 -9.72
CA ASN A 38 12.88 -10.48 -9.59
C ASN A 38 11.80 -9.52 -10.09
N SER A 39 11.05 -9.89 -11.11
CA SER A 39 10.02 -9.06 -11.76
C SER A 39 8.88 -8.57 -10.84
N HIS A 40 8.93 -8.93 -9.56
CA HIS A 40 7.89 -8.63 -8.56
C HIS A 40 8.38 -7.76 -7.40
N GLY A 41 9.63 -7.33 -7.38
CA GLY A 41 10.17 -6.46 -6.33
C GLY A 41 9.82 -4.99 -6.54
N GLY A 42 9.78 -4.25 -5.46
CA GLY A 42 9.53 -2.80 -5.48
C GLY A 42 10.76 -1.99 -5.08
N LEU A 43 10.87 -0.80 -5.65
CA LEU A 43 11.87 0.19 -5.25
C LEU A 43 11.29 1.59 -5.45
N LEU A 44 11.36 2.43 -4.43
CA LEU A 44 11.08 3.85 -4.60
C LEU A 44 12.39 4.59 -4.89
N CYS A 45 12.64 4.94 -6.16
CA CYS A 45 13.86 5.64 -6.55
C CYS A 45 13.94 7.04 -5.91
N LYS A 46 15.12 7.65 -5.96
CA LYS A 46 15.36 8.97 -5.33
C LYS A 46 14.38 10.05 -5.79
N GLU A 47 13.98 10.04 -7.05
CA GLU A 47 13.06 11.02 -7.60
C GLU A 47 11.65 10.83 -7.04
N ARG A 48 11.13 9.60 -7.05
CA ARG A 48 9.83 9.26 -6.47
C ARG A 48 9.78 9.54 -4.97
N LEU A 49 10.88 9.28 -4.25
CA LEU A 49 10.98 9.56 -2.83
C LEU A 49 10.98 11.07 -2.53
N ARG A 50 11.77 11.87 -3.25
CA ARG A 50 11.75 13.35 -3.11
C ARG A 50 10.37 13.93 -3.36
N TRP A 51 9.68 13.40 -4.36
CA TRP A 51 8.31 13.80 -4.64
C TRP A 51 7.37 13.45 -3.47
N LEU A 52 7.49 12.24 -2.88
CA LEU A 52 6.73 11.84 -1.70
C LEU A 52 6.99 12.80 -0.53
N GLU A 53 8.24 13.05 -0.19
CA GLU A 53 8.65 13.95 0.89
C GLU A 53 8.08 15.37 0.69
N ALA A 54 8.17 15.91 -0.52
CA ALA A 54 7.60 17.21 -0.86
C ALA A 54 6.07 17.24 -0.71
N ASN A 55 5.39 16.16 -1.09
CA ASN A 55 3.93 16.05 -0.94
C ASN A 55 3.48 15.91 0.52
N LEU A 56 4.28 15.29 1.38
CA LEU A 56 3.99 15.14 2.80
C LEU A 56 4.30 16.40 3.61
N SER A 57 5.20 17.26 3.13
CA SER A 57 5.59 18.52 3.81
C SER A 57 4.83 19.75 3.31
N SER A 58 4.07 19.66 2.23
CA SER A 58 3.51 20.83 1.52
C SER A 58 2.37 21.54 2.25
N ASP A 59 1.67 20.85 3.14
CA ASP A 59 0.57 21.38 3.92
C ASP A 59 0.36 20.53 5.18
N ASN A 60 -0.32 21.07 6.19
CA ASN A 60 -0.68 20.32 7.41
C ASN A 60 -1.85 19.34 7.17
N THR A 61 -2.06 18.89 5.96
CA THR A 61 -3.14 17.99 5.60
C THR A 61 -2.77 16.57 6.01
N GLN A 62 -3.69 15.88 6.68
CA GLN A 62 -3.52 14.46 6.99
C GLN A 62 -3.35 13.64 5.71
N ALA A 63 -2.48 12.65 5.75
CA ALA A 63 -2.19 11.82 4.59
C ALA A 63 -2.48 10.34 4.85
N ILE A 64 -2.96 9.66 3.82
CA ILE A 64 -3.01 8.20 3.72
C ILE A 64 -2.24 7.80 2.47
N ILE A 65 -1.35 6.84 2.61
CA ILE A 65 -0.51 6.38 1.51
C ILE A 65 -1.00 5.04 1.00
N LEU A 66 -1.14 4.93 -0.31
CA LEU A 66 -1.43 3.68 -1.02
C LEU A 66 -0.17 3.25 -1.77
N ALA A 67 0.27 2.02 -1.56
CA ALA A 67 1.41 1.42 -2.25
C ALA A 67 1.13 -0.05 -2.55
N HIS A 68 1.59 -0.58 -3.68
CA HIS A 68 1.44 -2.02 -3.93
C HIS A 68 2.35 -2.82 -3.01
N HIS A 69 3.66 -2.53 -3.03
CA HIS A 69 4.63 -3.26 -2.22
C HIS A 69 4.61 -2.77 -0.77
N HIS A 70 4.63 -3.71 0.15
CA HIS A 70 4.71 -3.41 1.58
C HIS A 70 6.13 -2.95 1.97
N MET A 71 6.19 -2.11 3.00
CA MET A 71 7.42 -1.41 3.41
C MET A 71 8.15 -2.08 4.57
N LEU A 72 7.43 -2.88 5.35
CA LEU A 72 7.91 -3.55 6.57
C LEU A 72 7.73 -5.04 6.42
N THR A 73 8.48 -5.82 7.20
CA THR A 73 8.37 -7.27 7.17
C THR A 73 6.96 -7.73 7.51
N SER A 74 6.46 -8.69 6.76
CA SER A 74 5.14 -9.28 6.91
C SER A 74 5.14 -10.60 7.70
N GLY A 75 6.30 -11.23 7.82
CA GLY A 75 6.49 -12.58 8.34
C GLY A 75 6.35 -13.68 7.29
N PHE A 76 6.04 -13.32 6.04
CA PHE A 76 6.09 -14.21 4.89
C PHE A 76 7.42 -14.02 4.18
N ASN A 77 8.48 -14.72 4.63
CA ASN A 77 9.86 -14.43 4.25
C ASN A 77 10.06 -14.35 2.74
N ALA A 78 9.49 -15.29 1.98
CA ALA A 78 9.61 -15.28 0.52
C ALA A 78 8.98 -14.03 -0.14
N LEU A 79 7.91 -13.48 0.44
CA LEU A 79 7.28 -12.23 -0.04
C LEU A 79 8.03 -11.00 0.48
N ASP A 80 8.68 -11.12 1.64
CA ASP A 80 9.51 -10.06 2.19
C ASP A 80 10.80 -9.86 1.37
N GLU A 81 11.27 -10.86 0.60
CA GLU A 81 12.39 -10.73 -0.36
C GLU A 81 12.03 -9.93 -1.62
N ILE A 82 10.74 -9.80 -1.92
CA ILE A 82 10.21 -9.05 -3.07
C ILE A 82 9.32 -7.88 -2.66
N ASN A 83 9.46 -7.41 -1.43
CA ASN A 83 8.78 -6.22 -0.91
C ASN A 83 9.32 -4.92 -1.55
N LEU A 84 9.01 -3.78 -0.96
CA LEU A 84 9.68 -2.52 -1.28
C LEU A 84 11.12 -2.57 -0.72
N LEU A 85 12.14 -2.78 -1.57
CA LEU A 85 13.52 -3.03 -1.16
C LEU A 85 14.10 -1.95 -0.22
N ASN A 86 13.74 -0.70 -0.42
CA ASN A 86 14.07 0.40 0.48
C ASN A 86 12.90 0.79 1.40
N GLY A 87 11.97 -0.12 1.64
CA GLY A 87 10.71 0.12 2.35
C GLY A 87 10.90 0.67 3.75
N ARG A 88 11.89 0.15 4.49
CA ARG A 88 12.21 0.66 5.82
C ARG A 88 12.57 2.16 5.81
N TYR A 89 13.40 2.59 4.86
CA TYR A 89 13.79 3.99 4.70
C TYR A 89 12.58 4.86 4.31
N VAL A 90 11.74 4.36 3.39
CA VAL A 90 10.49 5.04 3.00
C VAL A 90 9.54 5.18 4.19
N ALA A 91 9.36 4.13 4.99
CA ALA A 91 8.54 4.17 6.20
C ALA A 91 9.07 5.17 7.24
N GLU A 92 10.39 5.31 7.36
CA GLU A 92 11.02 6.31 8.23
C GLU A 92 10.75 7.74 7.74
N ALA A 93 10.87 8.01 6.45
CA ALA A 93 10.56 9.31 5.86
C ALA A 93 9.07 9.67 6.04
N ILE A 94 8.17 8.69 5.84
CA ILE A 94 6.74 8.86 6.07
C ILE A 94 6.46 9.20 7.53
N ALA A 95 7.01 8.47 8.48
CA ALA A 95 6.80 8.72 9.91
C ALA A 95 7.37 10.07 10.35
N ALA A 96 8.49 10.50 9.77
CA ALA A 96 9.10 11.80 10.05
C ALA A 96 8.22 12.98 9.61
N SER A 97 7.37 12.82 8.61
CA SER A 97 6.44 13.86 8.14
C SER A 97 5.37 14.23 9.17
N ARG A 98 5.04 13.32 10.09
CA ARG A 98 4.01 13.45 11.13
C ARG A 98 2.58 13.69 10.62
N CYS A 99 2.36 13.78 9.33
CA CYS A 99 1.04 13.98 8.73
C CYS A 99 0.41 12.66 8.26
N CYS A 100 1.18 11.59 8.09
CA CYS A 100 0.67 10.31 7.64
C CYS A 100 0.05 9.52 8.78
N GLN A 101 -1.20 9.12 8.62
CA GLN A 101 -1.94 8.32 9.60
C GLN A 101 -1.90 6.83 9.28
N MET A 102 -1.90 6.49 8.00
CA MET A 102 -1.97 5.11 7.55
C MET A 102 -1.26 4.91 6.21
N VAL A 103 -0.60 3.77 6.08
CA VAL A 103 -0.13 3.21 4.82
C VAL A 103 -0.94 1.96 4.53
N ILE A 104 -1.53 1.88 3.33
CA ILE A 104 -2.30 0.70 2.88
C ILE A 104 -1.54 0.08 1.71
N SER A 105 -1.27 -1.21 1.81
CA SER A 105 -0.58 -1.97 0.77
C SER A 105 -1.26 -3.30 0.44
N GLY A 106 -0.87 -3.86 -0.68
CA GLY A 106 -1.28 -5.18 -1.16
C GLY A 106 -0.12 -6.17 -1.12
N HIS A 107 0.16 -6.79 -2.25
CA HIS A 107 1.30 -7.66 -2.55
C HIS A 107 1.30 -9.01 -1.83
N VAL A 108 1.12 -9.04 -0.51
CA VAL A 108 1.16 -10.27 0.31
C VAL A 108 -0.11 -11.10 0.16
N HIS A 109 -1.18 -10.53 -0.37
CA HIS A 109 -2.48 -11.18 -0.49
C HIS A 109 -3.03 -11.71 0.85
N ARG A 110 -2.75 -10.99 1.94
CA ARG A 110 -3.24 -11.28 3.30
C ARG A 110 -3.61 -9.99 4.02
N THR A 111 -4.60 -10.09 4.88
CA THR A 111 -4.91 -9.01 5.82
C THR A 111 -3.94 -9.08 6.99
N LEU A 112 -3.15 -8.05 7.17
CA LEU A 112 -2.31 -7.89 8.34
C LEU A 112 -2.16 -6.39 8.69
N VAL A 113 -1.88 -6.11 9.95
CA VAL A 113 -1.68 -4.75 10.44
C VAL A 113 -0.45 -4.72 11.32
N SER A 114 0.35 -3.69 11.16
CA SER A 114 1.47 -3.38 12.03
C SER A 114 1.50 -1.87 12.31
N THR A 115 2.28 -1.46 13.30
CA THR A 115 2.48 -0.04 13.60
C THR A 115 3.98 0.25 13.64
N PHE A 116 4.39 1.27 12.93
CA PHE A 116 5.77 1.72 12.91
C PHE A 116 5.85 3.22 13.17
N ARG A 117 6.52 3.60 14.28
CA ARG A 117 6.71 4.99 14.71
C ARG A 117 5.40 5.81 14.72
N GLY A 118 4.30 5.19 15.15
CA GLY A 118 2.99 5.82 15.25
C GLY A 118 2.16 5.80 13.95
N VAL A 119 2.71 5.32 12.84
CA VAL A 119 1.96 5.15 11.58
C VAL A 119 1.44 3.72 11.48
N THR A 120 0.15 3.56 11.21
CA THR A 120 -0.45 2.26 10.92
C THR A 120 -0.09 1.80 9.51
N HIS A 121 0.43 0.58 9.38
CA HIS A 121 0.64 -0.11 8.11
C HIS A 121 -0.34 -1.27 8.01
N ALA A 122 -1.29 -1.17 7.11
CA ALA A 122 -2.30 -2.17 6.84
C ALA A 122 -2.07 -2.80 5.47
N MET A 123 -2.23 -4.10 5.37
CA MET A 123 -2.27 -4.80 4.08
C MET A 123 -3.65 -5.41 3.88
N ILE A 124 -4.09 -5.44 2.63
CA ILE A 124 -5.39 -5.96 2.25
C ILE A 124 -5.26 -7.21 1.39
N LYS A 125 -6.26 -8.06 1.45
CA LYS A 125 -6.39 -9.24 0.59
C LYS A 125 -6.41 -8.86 -0.89
N SER A 126 -5.98 -9.80 -1.71
CA SER A 126 -6.20 -9.73 -3.16
C SER A 126 -7.67 -9.97 -3.51
N PRO A 127 -8.21 -9.35 -4.56
CA PRO A 127 -9.57 -9.64 -5.02
C PRO A 127 -9.70 -11.01 -5.69
N CYS A 128 -8.62 -11.68 -6.08
CA CYS A 128 -8.67 -12.93 -6.85
C CYS A 128 -8.25 -14.17 -6.07
N HIS A 129 -7.08 -14.21 -5.45
CA HIS A 129 -6.56 -15.38 -4.73
C HIS A 129 -5.73 -14.93 -3.53
N GLN A 130 -5.52 -15.82 -2.58
CA GLN A 130 -4.76 -15.53 -1.38
C GLN A 130 -3.48 -16.39 -1.32
N MET A 131 -2.48 -15.91 -0.58
CA MET A 131 -1.33 -16.74 -0.20
C MET A 131 -1.69 -17.59 1.02
N PRO A 132 -1.21 -18.85 1.14
CA PRO A 132 -1.45 -19.65 2.32
C PRO A 132 -0.77 -19.03 3.55
N MET A 133 -1.34 -19.26 4.74
CA MET A 133 -0.82 -18.72 6.00
C MET A 133 0.39 -19.55 6.48
N VAL A 134 1.52 -19.43 5.77
CA VAL A 134 2.78 -20.11 6.11
C VAL A 134 3.83 -19.06 6.45
N LEU A 135 4.04 -18.83 7.73
CA LEU A 135 5.01 -17.87 8.25
C LEU A 135 6.41 -18.48 8.38
N GLY A 136 7.42 -17.64 8.21
CA GLY A 136 8.83 -18.01 8.46
C GLY A 136 9.48 -18.90 7.39
N SER A 137 8.74 -19.37 6.36
CA SER A 137 9.32 -20.11 5.25
C SER A 137 9.93 -19.17 4.21
N GLY A 138 11.09 -19.56 3.65
CA GLY A 138 11.68 -18.92 2.48
C GLY A 138 11.06 -19.36 1.15
N ASP A 139 10.14 -20.33 1.18
CA ASP A 139 9.52 -20.86 -0.03
C ASP A 139 8.24 -20.09 -0.38
N LEU A 140 8.02 -19.87 -1.67
CA LEU A 140 6.73 -19.43 -2.20
C LEU A 140 5.80 -20.63 -2.36
N TYR A 141 4.67 -20.60 -1.68
CA TYR A 141 3.65 -21.64 -1.79
C TYR A 141 2.63 -21.29 -2.88
N PRO A 142 2.00 -22.30 -3.50
CA PRO A 142 0.87 -22.06 -4.39
C PRO A 142 -0.23 -21.26 -3.69
N SER A 143 -0.91 -20.42 -4.44
CA SER A 143 -2.06 -19.67 -3.94
C SER A 143 -3.19 -20.61 -3.51
N VAL A 144 -4.00 -20.15 -2.55
CA VAL A 144 -5.16 -20.87 -2.04
C VAL A 144 -6.46 -20.22 -2.48
N SER A 145 -7.51 -21.06 -2.65
CA SER A 145 -8.85 -20.61 -3.03
C SER A 145 -9.63 -20.15 -1.78
N GLU A 146 -9.20 -19.04 -1.20
CA GLU A 146 -9.99 -18.33 -0.19
C GLU A 146 -10.75 -17.17 -0.86
N PRO A 147 -11.82 -16.65 -0.25
CA PRO A 147 -12.52 -15.48 -0.76
C PRO A 147 -11.58 -14.32 -1.02
N GLY A 148 -11.72 -13.71 -2.19
CA GLY A 148 -11.09 -12.42 -2.49
C GLY A 148 -11.56 -11.36 -1.51
N GLY A 149 -10.83 -10.26 -1.42
CA GLY A 149 -11.23 -9.18 -0.53
C GLY A 149 -10.87 -7.80 -1.07
N TYR A 150 -11.40 -6.78 -0.42
CA TYR A 150 -11.10 -5.38 -0.70
C TYR A 150 -11.18 -4.55 0.58
N GLY A 151 -10.63 -3.34 0.51
CA GLY A 151 -10.71 -2.36 1.60
C GLY A 151 -11.74 -1.28 1.29
N VAL A 152 -12.53 -0.89 2.30
CA VAL A 152 -13.37 0.31 2.27
C VAL A 152 -12.81 1.29 3.28
N LEU A 153 -12.37 2.45 2.79
CA LEU A 153 -11.77 3.50 3.60
C LEU A 153 -12.78 4.62 3.84
N LEU A 154 -13.17 4.84 5.08
CA LEU A 154 -14.03 5.94 5.51
C LEU A 154 -13.17 7.14 5.94
N LEU A 155 -13.52 8.33 5.42
CA LEU A 155 -12.78 9.58 5.60
C LEU A 155 -13.64 10.74 6.11
N ASP A 156 -14.81 10.45 6.64
CA ASP A 156 -15.80 11.46 7.10
C ASP A 156 -15.58 11.93 8.55
N GLY A 157 -14.61 11.36 9.26
CA GLY A 157 -14.25 11.69 10.63
C GLY A 157 -12.81 12.19 10.78
N GLU A 158 -12.41 12.46 12.01
CA GLU A 158 -11.02 12.83 12.35
C GLU A 158 -10.03 11.66 12.18
N ILE A 159 -10.56 10.44 12.26
CA ILE A 159 -9.76 9.20 12.23
C ILE A 159 -10.20 8.39 11.00
N PRO A 160 -9.27 8.04 10.09
CA PRO A 160 -9.59 7.16 8.97
C PRO A 160 -9.89 5.75 9.47
N ILE A 161 -10.93 5.13 8.93
CA ILE A 161 -11.32 3.77 9.27
C ILE A 161 -11.20 2.90 8.03
N LEU A 162 -10.39 1.84 8.11
CA LEU A 162 -10.26 0.85 7.05
C LEU A 162 -11.04 -0.42 7.41
N HIS A 163 -12.08 -0.70 6.65
CA HIS A 163 -12.81 -1.97 6.71
C HIS A 163 -12.22 -2.96 5.72
N HIS A 164 -12.03 -4.20 6.16
CA HIS A 164 -11.71 -5.33 5.30
C HIS A 164 -12.99 -6.10 4.99
N VAL A 165 -13.27 -6.32 3.71
CA VAL A 165 -14.49 -6.98 3.26
C VAL A 165 -14.10 -8.16 2.38
N ASP A 166 -14.61 -9.35 2.70
CA ASP A 166 -14.47 -10.52 1.83
C ASP A 166 -15.54 -10.48 0.73
N VAL A 167 -15.14 -10.82 -0.50
CA VAL A 167 -16.07 -10.91 -1.64
C VAL A 167 -17.10 -12.02 -1.36
N GLY A 168 -18.38 -11.72 -1.56
CA GLY A 168 -19.48 -12.62 -1.25
C GLY A 168 -20.00 -12.51 0.18
N SER A 169 -19.40 -11.69 1.04
CA SER A 169 -20.02 -11.35 2.33
C SER A 169 -21.32 -10.59 2.10
N PRO A 170 -22.39 -10.90 2.85
CA PRO A 170 -23.65 -10.15 2.74
C PRO A 170 -23.40 -8.70 3.16
N ILE A 171 -23.57 -7.78 2.22
CA ILE A 171 -23.62 -6.36 2.54
C ILE A 171 -25.01 -6.12 3.11
N GLY A 172 -25.09 -5.88 4.41
CA GLY A 172 -26.35 -5.50 5.06
C GLY A 172 -26.95 -4.27 4.37
N GLY A 173 -28.23 -4.34 4.02
CA GLY A 173 -28.89 -3.20 3.40
C GLY A 173 -28.86 -2.00 4.35
N PHE A 174 -28.38 -0.88 3.84
CA PHE A 174 -28.62 0.42 4.49
C PHE A 174 -30.14 0.65 4.47
N LYS A 175 -30.75 0.74 5.64
CA LYS A 175 -32.14 1.18 5.78
C LYS A 175 -32.20 2.70 5.72
#